data_8d52d38a9f7085f8bec1e85fde8aa84e
#
_entry.id   8d52d38a9f7085f8bec1e85fde8aa84e
#
_cell.length_a   1.000
_cell.length_b   1.000
_cell.length_c   1.000
_cell.angle_alpha   90.00
_cell.angle_beta   90.00
_cell.angle_gamma   90.00
#
_symmetry.space_group_name_H-M   'P 1'
#
loop_
_entity.id
_entity.type
_entity.pdbx_description
1 polymer ?
#
loop_
_entity_poly.entity_id
_entity_poly.type
_entity_poly.pdbx_seq_one_letter_code
_entity_poly.pdbx_strand_id
1 'polypeptide(L)'
;MIIWLNGAFGAGKTTIAHELQQKLPNAIIYDPEIIGSALMELVPEEMKENDFQEYQEWRCWNAHLLKRMSKESGRPIIVPMTLYKKEYEEELIGYLRRAGIDVYHFLLAVEKEEILQLSLIHI
;
A
#
# COMPACT_ATOMS: atom_id res chain seq x y z
N MET A 1 4.74 -10.25 5.21
CA MET A 1 5.47 -8.99 5.16
C MET A 1 4.88 -8.08 4.10
N ILE A 2 4.63 -6.84 4.47
CA ILE A 2 4.13 -5.82 3.55
C ILE A 2 5.11 -4.66 3.53
N ILE A 3 5.43 -4.18 2.35
CA ILE A 3 6.27 -3.00 2.15
C ILE A 3 5.37 -1.90 1.61
N TRP A 4 5.11 -0.88 2.42
CA TRP A 4 4.25 0.23 2.05
C TRP A 4 5.12 1.42 1.63
N LEU A 5 4.96 1.84 0.36
CA LEU A 5 5.71 2.96 -0.18
C LEU A 5 4.79 4.18 -0.22
N ASN A 6 5.07 5.15 0.64
CA ASN A 6 4.32 6.39 0.72
C ASN A 6 5.18 7.52 0.16
N GLY A 7 4.57 8.47 -0.53
CA GLY A 7 5.31 9.58 -1.10
C GLY A 7 4.43 10.41 -2.01
N ALA A 8 4.82 11.65 -2.23
CA ALA A 8 4.06 12.56 -3.07
C ALA A 8 3.98 12.06 -4.51
N PHE A 9 2.98 12.56 -5.24
CA PHE A 9 2.85 12.28 -6.66
C PHE A 9 4.17 12.66 -7.37
N GLY A 10 4.63 11.76 -8.24
CA GLY A 10 5.88 11.99 -8.96
C GLY A 10 7.14 11.59 -8.20
N ALA A 11 7.00 11.02 -6.99
CA ALA A 11 8.15 10.58 -6.21
C ALA A 11 8.73 9.24 -6.69
N GLY A 12 8.17 8.63 -7.74
CA GLY A 12 8.70 7.40 -8.32
C GLY A 12 8.28 6.12 -7.61
N LYS A 13 7.15 6.14 -6.90
CA LYS A 13 6.66 4.95 -6.17
C LYS A 13 6.54 3.71 -7.04
N THR A 14 5.96 3.86 -8.22
CA THR A 14 5.74 2.74 -9.14
C THR A 14 7.08 2.16 -9.61
N THR A 15 8.02 3.02 -9.97
CA THR A 15 9.34 2.59 -10.41
C THR A 15 10.06 1.82 -9.31
N ILE A 16 10.03 2.35 -8.08
CA ILE A 16 10.67 1.71 -6.93
C ILE A 16 9.99 0.37 -6.63
N ALA A 17 8.67 0.32 -6.71
CA ALA A 17 7.94 -0.93 -6.49
C ALA A 17 8.38 -2.03 -7.46
N HIS A 18 8.51 -1.70 -8.74
CA HIS A 18 8.96 -2.66 -9.75
C HIS A 18 10.41 -3.10 -9.53
N GLU A 19 11.28 -2.19 -9.12
CA GLU A 19 12.67 -2.55 -8.82
C GLU A 19 12.77 -3.44 -7.58
N LEU A 20 11.98 -3.15 -6.55
CA LEU A 20 11.92 -4.00 -5.36
C LEU A 20 11.39 -5.39 -5.70
N GLN A 21 10.38 -5.47 -6.56
CA GLN A 21 9.81 -6.75 -6.98
C GLN A 21 10.86 -7.65 -7.61
N GLN A 22 11.77 -7.07 -8.40
CA GLN A 22 12.84 -7.83 -9.04
C GLN A 22 13.87 -8.33 -8.03
N LYS A 23 14.04 -7.64 -6.91
CA LYS A 23 15.02 -8.00 -5.88
C LYS A 23 14.47 -8.91 -4.80
N LEU A 24 13.17 -8.98 -4.64
CA LEU A 24 12.51 -9.79 -3.63
C LEU A 24 11.81 -10.98 -4.29
N PRO A 25 12.27 -12.21 -4.04
CA PRO A 25 11.66 -13.38 -4.68
C PRO A 25 10.17 -13.49 -4.36
N ASN A 26 9.37 -13.71 -5.39
CA ASN A 26 7.93 -13.92 -5.30
C ASN A 26 7.14 -12.71 -4.77
N ALA A 27 7.70 -11.51 -4.80
CA ALA A 27 6.99 -10.31 -4.35
C ALA A 27 5.78 -10.01 -5.25
N ILE A 28 4.70 -9.57 -4.61
CA ILE A 28 3.47 -9.15 -5.28
C ILE A 28 3.40 -7.64 -5.22
N ILE A 29 3.09 -6.99 -6.34
CA ILE A 29 2.73 -5.57 -6.33
C ILE A 29 1.22 -5.48 -6.20
N TYR A 30 0.76 -4.78 -5.17
CA TYR A 30 -0.65 -4.60 -4.88
C TYR A 30 -1.03 -3.15 -5.13
N ASP A 31 -2.04 -2.94 -5.97
CA ASP A 31 -2.52 -1.61 -6.32
C ASP A 31 -3.87 -1.32 -5.67
N PRO A 32 -3.90 -0.53 -4.58
CA PRO A 32 -5.16 -0.21 -3.91
C PRO A 32 -6.11 0.63 -4.76
N GLU A 33 -5.62 1.28 -5.82
CA GLU A 33 -6.46 2.10 -6.69
C GLU A 33 -7.47 1.26 -7.47
N ILE A 34 -7.22 -0.04 -7.65
CA ILE A 34 -8.15 -0.91 -8.35
C ILE A 34 -9.49 -0.96 -7.62
N ILE A 35 -9.46 -1.11 -6.30
CA ILE A 35 -10.68 -1.06 -5.49
C ILE A 35 -11.31 0.34 -5.54
N GLY A 36 -10.47 1.38 -5.53
CA GLY A 36 -10.95 2.75 -5.66
C GLY A 36 -11.73 2.97 -6.95
N SER A 37 -11.18 2.49 -8.07
CA SER A 37 -11.84 2.62 -9.36
C SER A 37 -13.17 1.87 -9.41
N ALA A 38 -13.23 0.68 -8.81
CA ALA A 38 -14.46 -0.10 -8.75
C ALA A 38 -15.53 0.63 -7.93
N LEU A 39 -15.14 1.22 -6.80
CA LEU A 39 -16.07 2.01 -5.98
C LEU A 39 -16.63 3.20 -6.75
N MET A 40 -15.76 3.91 -7.48
CA MET A 40 -16.18 5.07 -8.25
C MET A 40 -17.19 4.71 -9.35
N GLU A 41 -17.11 3.50 -9.88
CA GLU A 41 -18.09 3.02 -10.86
C GLU A 41 -19.40 2.56 -10.22
N LEU A 42 -19.32 1.97 -9.03
CA LEU A 42 -20.48 1.36 -8.39
C LEU A 42 -21.38 2.35 -7.67
N VAL A 43 -20.81 3.37 -7.03
CA VAL A 43 -21.63 4.27 -6.22
C VAL A 43 -22.36 5.30 -7.08
N PRO A 44 -23.60 5.64 -6.72
CA PRO A 44 -24.33 6.69 -7.44
C PRO A 44 -23.71 8.07 -7.17
N GLU A 45 -24.04 9.03 -8.04
CA GLU A 45 -23.43 10.37 -8.00
C GLU A 45 -23.55 11.04 -6.64
N GLU A 46 -24.71 10.90 -5.97
CA GLU A 46 -24.93 11.52 -4.66
C GLU A 46 -24.10 10.94 -3.53
N MET A 47 -23.45 9.78 -3.76
CA MET A 47 -22.57 9.15 -2.77
C MET A 47 -21.11 9.35 -3.09
N LYS A 48 -20.77 10.01 -4.20
CA LYS A 48 -19.37 10.14 -4.61
C LYS A 48 -18.60 11.08 -3.71
N GLU A 49 -17.41 10.62 -3.33
CA GLU A 49 -16.45 11.39 -2.56
C GLU A 49 -15.42 12.01 -3.51
N ASN A 50 -14.69 13.02 -3.02
CA ASN A 50 -13.66 13.67 -3.81
C ASN A 50 -12.47 12.76 -4.10
N ASP A 51 -12.20 11.82 -3.21
CA ASP A 51 -11.10 10.89 -3.35
C ASP A 51 -11.52 9.53 -2.81
N PHE A 52 -11.02 8.45 -3.43
CA PHE A 52 -11.44 7.11 -3.02
C PHE A 52 -10.99 6.77 -1.58
N GLN A 53 -9.96 7.42 -1.05
CA GLN A 53 -9.54 7.19 0.34
C GLN A 53 -10.60 7.63 1.35
N GLU A 54 -11.49 8.52 0.96
CA GLU A 54 -12.57 8.98 1.83
C GLU A 54 -13.66 7.93 2.01
N TYR A 55 -13.73 6.92 1.13
CA TYR A 55 -14.68 5.81 1.32
C TYR A 55 -14.17 4.86 2.40
N GLN A 56 -15.00 4.64 3.40
CA GLN A 56 -14.69 3.65 4.43
C GLN A 56 -14.48 2.27 3.81
N GLU A 57 -15.29 1.93 2.79
CA GLU A 57 -15.19 0.67 2.06
C GLU A 57 -13.81 0.50 1.43
N TRP A 58 -13.24 1.57 0.87
CA TRP A 58 -11.91 1.49 0.28
C TRP A 58 -10.87 1.11 1.33
N ARG A 59 -10.92 1.75 2.49
CA ARG A 59 -9.98 1.47 3.57
C ARG A 59 -10.18 0.07 4.14
N CYS A 60 -11.44 -0.31 4.38
CA CYS A 60 -11.77 -1.62 4.95
C CYS A 60 -11.43 -2.78 4.01
N TRP A 61 -11.81 -2.67 2.74
CA TRP A 61 -11.61 -3.75 1.78
C TRP A 61 -10.13 -3.95 1.46
N ASN A 62 -9.38 -2.88 1.30
CA ASN A 62 -7.94 -3.00 1.08
C ASN A 62 -7.24 -3.60 2.30
N ALA A 63 -7.59 -3.16 3.50
CA ALA A 63 -7.01 -3.71 4.73
C ALA A 63 -7.31 -5.20 4.85
N HIS A 64 -8.55 -5.59 4.63
CA HIS A 64 -8.97 -6.99 4.74
C HIS A 64 -8.27 -7.88 3.71
N LEU A 65 -8.24 -7.43 2.46
CA LEU A 65 -7.62 -8.20 1.39
C LEU A 65 -6.11 -8.32 1.57
N LEU A 66 -5.45 -7.24 1.96
CA LEU A 66 -4.01 -7.27 2.24
C LEU A 66 -3.67 -8.22 3.38
N LYS A 67 -4.47 -8.20 4.44
CA LYS A 67 -4.28 -9.14 5.55
C LYS A 67 -4.39 -10.57 5.06
N ARG A 68 -5.43 -10.87 4.31
CA ARG A 68 -5.67 -12.22 3.80
C ARG A 68 -4.56 -12.67 2.85
N MET A 69 -4.19 -11.81 1.90
CA MET A 69 -3.13 -12.13 0.94
C MET A 69 -1.79 -12.36 1.63
N SER A 70 -1.44 -11.51 2.59
CA SER A 70 -0.19 -11.64 3.31
C SER A 70 -0.12 -12.95 4.08
N LYS A 71 -1.20 -13.31 4.76
CA LYS A 71 -1.21 -14.53 5.59
C LYS A 71 -1.31 -15.80 4.78
N GLU A 72 -2.11 -15.80 3.72
CA GLU A 72 -2.35 -17.02 2.95
C GLU A 72 -1.31 -17.28 1.88
N SER A 73 -0.76 -16.22 1.25
CA SER A 73 0.27 -16.42 0.22
C SER A 73 1.66 -16.59 0.80
N GLY A 74 1.93 -15.99 1.95
CA GLY A 74 3.27 -15.95 2.53
C GLY A 74 4.27 -15.16 1.71
N ARG A 75 3.83 -14.46 0.67
CA ARG A 75 4.69 -13.70 -0.23
C ARG A 75 4.83 -12.25 0.23
N PRO A 76 5.99 -11.61 -0.02
CA PRO A 76 6.10 -10.18 0.23
C PRO A 76 5.12 -9.40 -0.65
N ILE A 77 4.47 -8.39 -0.08
CA ILE A 77 3.53 -7.55 -0.83
C ILE A 77 4.03 -6.12 -0.80
N ILE A 78 4.17 -5.52 -1.97
CA ILE A 78 4.64 -4.14 -2.13
C ILE A 78 3.41 -3.28 -2.47
N VAL A 79 3.16 -2.24 -1.67
CA VAL A 79 1.98 -1.38 -1.83
C VAL A 79 2.43 0.06 -2.10
N PRO A 80 2.49 0.48 -3.37
CA PRO A 80 2.84 1.86 -3.70
C PRO A 80 1.59 2.75 -3.63
N MET A 81 1.34 3.32 -2.46
CA MET A 81 0.15 4.14 -2.23
C MET A 81 0.42 5.22 -1.19
N THR A 82 0.15 6.46 -1.53
CA THR A 82 0.23 7.56 -0.58
C THR A 82 -1.07 7.67 0.20
N LEU A 83 -0.96 7.61 1.52
CA LEU A 83 -2.09 7.84 2.41
C LEU A 83 -2.00 9.27 2.89
N TYR A 84 -3.04 10.08 2.64
CA TYR A 84 -2.99 11.52 2.91
C TYR A 84 -3.14 11.87 4.39
N LYS A 85 -3.98 11.11 5.09
CA LYS A 85 -4.32 11.43 6.47
C LYS A 85 -3.71 10.42 7.40
N LYS A 86 -3.20 10.90 8.51
CA LYS A 86 -2.61 10.04 9.52
C LYS A 86 -3.61 9.03 10.06
N GLU A 87 -4.88 9.41 10.18
CA GLU A 87 -5.94 8.50 10.61
C GLU A 87 -6.06 7.31 9.66
N TYR A 88 -5.88 7.54 8.36
CA TYR A 88 -5.96 6.48 7.36
C TYR A 88 -4.76 5.54 7.44
N GLU A 89 -3.57 6.10 7.73
CA GLU A 89 -2.40 5.26 7.98
C GLU A 89 -2.62 4.34 9.16
N GLU A 90 -3.14 4.87 10.25
CA GLU A 90 -3.39 4.07 11.44
C GLU A 90 -4.50 3.05 11.22
N GLU A 91 -5.53 3.41 10.47
CA GLU A 91 -6.60 2.50 10.15
C GLU A 91 -6.13 1.33 9.30
N LEU A 92 -5.35 1.59 8.27
CA LEU A 92 -4.84 0.56 7.35
C LEU A 92 -3.61 -0.16 7.90
N ILE A 93 -2.54 0.60 8.11
CA ILE A 93 -1.26 0.03 8.53
C ILE A 93 -1.34 -0.47 9.97
N GLY A 94 -2.01 0.28 10.83
CA GLY A 94 -2.23 -0.13 12.21
C GLY A 94 -3.04 -1.42 12.30
N TYR A 95 -4.09 -1.55 11.49
CA TYR A 95 -4.88 -2.78 11.42
C TYR A 95 -4.00 -3.98 11.03
N LEU A 96 -3.17 -3.82 10.01
CA LEU A 96 -2.30 -4.90 9.54
C LEU A 96 -1.26 -5.29 10.60
N ARG A 97 -0.69 -4.30 11.28
CA ARG A 97 0.26 -4.56 12.36
C ARG A 97 -0.38 -5.25 13.55
N ARG A 98 -1.59 -4.84 13.91
CA ARG A 98 -2.33 -5.50 15.00
C ARG A 98 -2.70 -6.94 14.64
N ALA A 99 -2.80 -7.23 13.36
CA ALA A 99 -3.05 -8.60 12.87
C ALA A 99 -1.79 -9.46 12.85
N GLY A 100 -0.65 -8.91 13.31
CA GLY A 100 0.61 -9.64 13.39
C GLY A 100 1.42 -9.63 12.10
N ILE A 101 1.11 -8.73 11.18
CA ILE A 101 1.83 -8.62 9.92
C ILE A 101 2.94 -7.58 10.06
N ASP A 102 4.15 -7.93 9.63
CA ASP A 102 5.26 -6.98 9.58
C ASP A 102 5.02 -6.03 8.41
N VAL A 103 4.82 -4.76 8.72
CA VAL A 103 4.63 -3.71 7.72
C VAL A 103 5.79 -2.74 7.81
N TYR A 104 6.56 -2.67 6.74
CA TYR A 104 7.66 -1.72 6.58
C TYR A 104 7.13 -0.53 5.80
N HIS A 105 7.07 0.62 6.44
CA HIS A 105 6.47 1.83 5.87
C HIS A 105 7.60 2.82 5.53
N PHE A 106 7.79 3.08 4.24
CA PHE A 106 8.82 3.99 3.76
C PHE A 106 8.19 5.23 3.16
N LEU A 107 8.73 6.39 3.57
CA LEU A 107 8.38 7.66 2.94
C LEU A 107 9.44 7.97 1.89
N LEU A 108 9.01 8.17 0.65
CA LEU A 108 9.93 8.43 -0.46
C LEU A 108 10.38 9.89 -0.45
N ALA A 109 11.26 10.20 0.50
CA ALA A 109 11.86 11.53 0.64
C ALA A 109 13.38 11.49 0.44
N VAL A 110 13.94 10.31 0.15
CA VAL A 110 15.37 10.11 -0.09
C VAL A 110 15.59 9.57 -1.51
N GLU A 111 16.85 9.50 -1.92
CA GLU A 111 17.18 8.98 -3.23
C GLU A 111 16.74 7.51 -3.38
N LYS A 112 16.35 7.15 -4.59
CA LYS A 112 15.83 5.82 -4.90
C LYS A 112 16.80 4.71 -4.46
N GLU A 113 18.08 4.90 -4.73
CA GLU A 113 19.10 3.91 -4.38
C GLU A 113 19.22 3.70 -2.88
N GLU A 114 19.08 4.76 -2.11
CA GLU A 114 19.12 4.69 -0.65
C GLU A 114 17.93 3.89 -0.11
N ILE A 115 16.75 4.11 -0.66
CA ILE A 115 15.55 3.38 -0.25
C ILE A 115 15.69 1.90 -0.55
N LEU A 116 16.18 1.56 -1.74
CA LEU A 116 16.36 0.17 -2.14
C LEU A 116 17.38 -0.54 -1.24
N GLN A 117 18.48 0.14 -0.88
CA GLN A 117 19.48 -0.43 0.01
C GLN A 117 18.93 -0.63 1.42
N LEU A 118 18.21 0.35 1.94
CA LEU A 118 17.59 0.23 3.25
C LEU A 118 16.58 -0.93 3.31
N SER A 119 15.80 -1.08 2.26
CA SER A 119 14.84 -2.18 2.17
C SER A 119 15.54 -3.54 2.22
N LEU A 120 16.65 -3.67 1.50
CA LEU A 120 17.41 -4.93 1.47
C LEU A 120 18.07 -5.23 2.81
N ILE A 121 18.48 -4.20 3.56
CA ILE A 121 19.11 -4.38 4.86
C ILE A 121 18.10 -4.74 5.95
N HIS A 122 16.93 -4.10 5.91
CA HIS A 122 15.94 -4.22 7.00
C HIS A 122 14.84 -5.24 6.73
N ILE A 123 14.83 -5.84 5.58
CA ILE A 123 13.90 -6.91 5.23
C ILE A 123 14.60 -8.26 5.28
#